data_6dea5255ab27b33ae955bac3d2cd14c7
#
_entry.id   6dea5255ab27b33ae955bac3d2cd14c7
#
_cell.length_a   1.000
_cell.length_b   1.000
_cell.length_c   1.000
_cell.angle_alpha   90.00
_cell.angle_beta   90.00
_cell.angle_gamma   90.00
#
_symmetry.space_group_name_H-M   'P 1'
#
loop_
_entity.id
_entity.type
_entity.pdbx_description
1 polymer ?
#
loop_
_entity_poly.entity_id
_entity_poly.type
_entity_poly.pdbx_seq_one_letter_code
_entity_poly.pdbx_strand_id
1 'polypeptide(L)'
;MNVEKILSDLEAKHPGEKEYLQAVKEVLLSVKDVYEQHPEFESAKIIERMVEPDRIFTFRVLWTDDKGEVQTNIGYRVQFNNAIGPYKGGIRFHASVNLSILDRKSVV
;
A
#
# COMPACT_ATOMS: atom_id res chain seq x y z
N MET A 1 14.71 15.97 -0.87
CA MET A 1 14.15 14.61 -1.07
C MET A 1 14.58 14.05 -2.42
N ASN A 2 15.14 12.87 -2.45
CA ASN A 2 15.51 12.18 -3.70
C ASN A 2 14.43 11.15 -4.06
N VAL A 3 13.50 11.55 -4.92
CA VAL A 3 12.38 10.71 -5.35
C VAL A 3 12.86 9.46 -6.08
N GLU A 4 13.86 9.58 -6.93
CA GLU A 4 14.40 8.45 -7.71
C GLU A 4 15.01 7.37 -6.80
N LYS A 5 15.74 7.78 -5.76
CA LYS A 5 16.32 6.86 -4.80
C LYS A 5 15.23 6.14 -4.00
N ILE A 6 14.23 6.87 -3.54
CA ILE A 6 13.11 6.28 -2.79
C ILE A 6 12.39 5.24 -3.64
N LEU A 7 12.10 5.57 -4.89
CA LEU A 7 11.43 4.64 -5.81
C LEU A 7 12.29 3.41 -6.11
N SER A 8 13.59 3.58 -6.28
CA SER A 8 14.51 2.47 -6.53
C SER A 8 14.55 1.51 -5.32
N ASP A 9 14.62 2.07 -4.11
CA ASP A 9 14.63 1.27 -2.89
C ASP A 9 13.32 0.51 -2.70
N LEU A 10 12.18 1.14 -3.02
CA LEU A 10 10.86 0.51 -2.95
C LEU A 10 10.70 -0.58 -4.00
N GLU A 11 11.20 -0.38 -5.21
CA GLU A 11 11.15 -1.39 -6.26
C GLU A 11 11.90 -2.65 -5.85
N ALA A 12 13.03 -2.50 -5.16
CA ALA A 12 13.78 -3.63 -4.63
C ALA A 12 13.02 -4.40 -3.54
N LYS A 13 12.22 -3.70 -2.72
CA LYS A 13 11.41 -4.32 -1.66
C LYS A 13 10.07 -4.87 -2.17
N HIS A 14 9.51 -4.26 -3.22
CA HIS A 14 8.20 -4.60 -3.75
C HIS A 14 8.27 -4.91 -5.26
N PRO A 15 9.02 -5.95 -5.64
CA PRO A 15 9.18 -6.27 -7.06
C PRO A 15 7.84 -6.66 -7.69
N GLY A 16 7.53 -6.08 -8.84
CA GLY A 16 6.30 -6.39 -9.59
C GLY A 16 5.03 -5.66 -9.13
N GLU A 17 5.08 -4.86 -8.07
CA GLU A 17 3.94 -4.08 -7.59
C GLU A 17 3.84 -2.74 -8.35
N LYS A 18 3.55 -2.80 -9.64
CA LYS A 18 3.55 -1.63 -10.53
C LYS A 18 2.55 -0.55 -10.13
N GLU A 19 1.34 -0.95 -9.76
CA GLU A 19 0.27 -0.02 -9.38
C GLU A 19 0.64 0.74 -8.11
N TYR A 20 1.20 0.05 -7.14
CA TYR A 20 1.68 0.64 -5.89
C TYR A 20 2.83 1.62 -6.15
N LEU A 21 3.84 1.22 -6.92
CA LEU A 21 4.99 2.06 -7.22
C LEU A 21 4.60 3.31 -8.01
N GLN A 22 3.66 3.19 -8.94
CA GLN A 22 3.16 4.34 -9.69
C GLN A 22 2.42 5.32 -8.78
N ALA A 23 1.60 4.83 -7.86
CA ALA A 23 0.89 5.68 -6.90
C ALA A 23 1.88 6.42 -5.99
N VAL A 24 2.89 5.74 -5.49
CA VAL A 24 3.94 6.36 -4.67
C VAL A 24 4.66 7.46 -5.45
N LYS A 25 5.02 7.20 -6.70
CA LYS A 25 5.67 8.21 -7.55
C LYS A 25 4.83 9.47 -7.70
N GLU A 26 3.55 9.32 -8.00
CA GLU A 26 2.63 10.44 -8.15
C GLU A 26 2.51 11.27 -6.87
N VAL A 27 2.37 10.63 -5.74
CA VAL A 27 2.28 11.30 -4.44
C VAL A 27 3.59 12.02 -4.10
N LEU A 28 4.74 11.37 -4.27
CA LEU A 28 6.04 11.96 -3.95
C LEU A 28 6.32 13.20 -4.80
N LEU A 29 6.01 13.16 -6.09
CA LEU A 29 6.19 14.32 -6.97
C LEU A 29 5.27 15.47 -6.58
N SER A 30 4.05 15.18 -6.12
CA SER A 30 3.09 16.22 -5.74
C SER A 30 3.45 16.92 -4.43
N VAL A 31 4.12 16.23 -3.50
CA VAL A 31 4.47 16.79 -2.18
C VAL A 31 5.92 17.25 -2.05
N LYS A 32 6.73 17.04 -3.09
CA LYS A 32 8.17 17.30 -3.06
C LYS A 32 8.52 18.69 -2.57
N ASP A 33 7.91 19.72 -3.14
CA ASP A 33 8.24 21.11 -2.82
C ASP A 33 7.92 21.46 -1.37
N VAL A 34 6.77 21.01 -0.87
CA VAL A 34 6.37 21.22 0.52
C VAL A 34 7.30 20.47 1.46
N TYR A 35 7.65 19.24 1.13
CA TYR A 35 8.53 18.41 1.94
C TYR A 35 9.92 19.03 2.09
N GLU A 36 10.46 19.60 1.03
CA GLU A 36 11.78 20.25 1.04
C GLU A 36 11.81 21.53 1.89
N GLN A 37 10.66 22.16 2.14
CA GLN A 37 10.53 23.31 3.01
C GLN A 37 10.51 22.94 4.50
N HIS A 38 10.41 21.66 4.85
CA HIS A 38 10.28 21.16 6.21
C HIS A 38 11.33 20.09 6.52
N PRO A 39 12.59 20.52 6.87
CA PRO A 39 13.65 19.54 7.20
C PRO A 39 13.28 18.58 8.33
N GLU A 40 12.39 18.99 9.24
CA GLU A 40 11.90 18.15 10.33
C GLU A 40 11.15 16.92 9.83
N PHE A 41 10.51 16.99 8.67
CA PHE A 41 9.81 15.85 8.08
C PHE A 41 10.81 14.77 7.64
N GLU A 42 11.95 15.17 7.10
CA GLU A 42 12.98 14.23 6.69
C GLU A 42 13.64 13.56 7.91
N SER A 43 13.89 14.34 8.96
CA SER A 43 14.41 13.79 10.22
C SER A 43 13.47 12.78 10.86
N ALA A 44 12.16 13.00 10.76
CA ALA A 44 11.14 12.08 11.26
C ALA A 44 10.84 10.92 10.30
N LYS A 45 11.46 10.91 9.14
CA LYS A 45 11.28 9.88 8.10
C LYS A 45 9.81 9.73 7.68
N ILE A 46 9.15 10.85 7.48
CA ILE A 46 7.72 10.87 7.16
C ILE A 46 7.42 10.10 5.87
N ILE A 47 8.20 10.30 4.82
CA ILE A 47 7.99 9.60 3.54
C ILE A 47 8.17 8.10 3.70
N GLU A 48 9.24 7.67 4.35
CA GLU A 48 9.53 6.25 4.58
C GLU A 48 8.42 5.58 5.40
N ARG A 49 7.82 6.32 6.33
CA ARG A 49 6.70 5.84 7.14
C ARG A 49 5.38 5.79 6.38
N MET A 50 5.19 6.67 5.39
CA MET A 50 3.97 6.74 4.60
C MET A 50 3.91 5.67 3.51
N VAL A 51 5.05 5.28 2.95
CA VAL A 51 5.09 4.34 1.83
C VAL A 51 5.10 2.88 2.25
N GLU A 52 5.43 2.59 3.50
CA GLU A 52 5.41 1.22 4.02
C GLU A 52 4.21 1.03 4.94
N PRO A 53 3.45 -0.05 4.77
CA PRO A 53 2.34 -0.35 5.68
C PRO A 53 2.84 -0.80 7.05
N ASP A 54 2.03 -0.58 8.09
CA ASP A 54 2.32 -1.11 9.41
C ASP A 54 2.27 -2.63 9.43
N ARG A 55 1.24 -3.22 8.82
CA ARG A 55 1.05 -4.67 8.75
C ARG A 55 0.27 -5.06 7.50
N ILE A 56 0.56 -6.26 7.02
CA ILE A 56 -0.21 -6.88 5.95
C ILE A 56 -0.57 -8.30 6.42
N PHE A 57 -1.85 -8.63 6.34
CA PHE A 57 -2.35 -9.98 6.59
C PHE A 57 -2.75 -10.61 5.26
N THR A 58 -2.19 -11.75 4.97
CA THR A 58 -2.60 -12.59 3.84
C THR A 58 -3.14 -13.88 4.40
N PHE A 59 -4.36 -14.25 4.03
CA PHE A 59 -5.02 -15.40 4.61
C PHE A 59 -5.85 -16.16 3.58
N ARG A 60 -6.04 -17.43 3.84
CA ARG A 60 -6.86 -18.31 3.02
C ARG A 60 -8.31 -18.27 3.49
N VAL A 61 -9.21 -18.12 2.54
CA VAL A 61 -10.66 -18.17 2.79
C VAL A 61 -11.21 -19.42 2.12
N LEU A 62 -11.80 -20.31 2.92
CA LEU A 62 -12.51 -21.49 2.43
C LEU A 62 -14.00 -21.21 2.47
N TRP A 63 -14.70 -21.58 1.40
CA TRP A 63 -16.15 -21.42 1.33
C TRP A 63 -16.74 -22.46 0.39
N THR A 64 -18.02 -22.76 0.57
CA THR A 64 -18.74 -23.72 -0.26
C THR A 64 -19.67 -22.96 -1.20
N ASP A 65 -19.57 -23.22 -2.50
CA ASP A 65 -20.41 -22.57 -3.49
C ASP A 65 -21.82 -23.18 -3.56
N ASP A 66 -22.67 -22.62 -4.41
CA ASP A 66 -24.06 -23.07 -4.59
C ASP A 66 -24.17 -24.50 -5.13
N LYS A 67 -23.11 -25.01 -5.74
CA LYS A 67 -23.04 -26.38 -6.24
C LYS A 67 -22.54 -27.39 -5.21
N GLY A 68 -22.24 -26.93 -4.00
CA GLY A 68 -21.69 -27.75 -2.93
C GLY A 68 -20.20 -28.03 -3.05
N GLU A 69 -19.50 -27.34 -3.94
CA GLU A 69 -18.06 -27.49 -4.11
C GLU A 69 -17.30 -26.53 -3.20
N VAL A 70 -16.19 -27.01 -2.63
CA VAL A 70 -15.31 -26.19 -1.80
C VAL A 70 -14.44 -25.32 -2.69
N GLN A 71 -14.46 -24.03 -2.41
CA GLN A 71 -13.65 -23.02 -3.10
C GLN A 71 -12.62 -22.44 -2.14
N THR A 72 -11.50 -21.99 -2.71
CA THR A 72 -10.41 -21.38 -1.95
C THR A 72 -10.08 -20.02 -2.54
N ASN A 73 -10.11 -18.99 -1.71
CA ASN A 73 -9.68 -17.64 -2.10
C ASN A 73 -8.60 -17.15 -1.17
N ILE A 74 -7.93 -16.08 -1.58
CA ILE A 74 -6.95 -15.39 -0.75
C ILE A 74 -7.52 -14.03 -0.37
N GLY A 75 -7.52 -13.74 0.94
CA GLY A 75 -7.90 -12.45 1.46
C GLY A 75 -6.67 -11.63 1.86
N TYR A 76 -6.78 -10.31 1.71
CA TYR A 76 -5.73 -9.37 2.09
C TYR A 76 -6.30 -8.33 3.04
N ARG A 77 -5.58 -8.04 4.10
CA ARG A 77 -5.84 -6.92 4.99
C ARG A 77 -4.59 -6.07 5.09
N VAL A 78 -4.65 -4.85 4.56
CA VAL A 78 -3.53 -3.92 4.62
C VAL A 78 -3.81 -2.86 5.66
N GLN A 79 -2.92 -2.74 6.64
CA GLN A 79 -2.97 -1.73 7.70
C GLN A 79 -1.85 -0.74 7.44
N PHE A 80 -2.18 0.39 6.80
CA PHE A 80 -1.17 1.35 6.38
C PHE A 80 -0.77 2.29 7.51
N ASN A 81 -1.75 3.03 8.05
CA ASN A 81 -1.45 4.07 9.03
C ASN A 81 -2.68 4.30 9.93
N ASN A 82 -2.46 4.40 11.23
CA ASN A 82 -3.51 4.66 12.22
C ASN A 82 -3.33 6.02 12.93
N ALA A 83 -2.60 6.95 12.34
CA ALA A 83 -2.26 8.22 12.97
C ALA A 83 -3.47 9.07 13.37
N ILE A 84 -4.56 8.99 12.58
CA ILE A 84 -5.78 9.75 12.83
C ILE A 84 -6.95 8.88 13.28
N GLY A 85 -6.75 7.59 13.43
CA GLY A 85 -7.81 6.67 13.85
C GLY A 85 -7.50 5.23 13.48
N PRO A 86 -8.43 4.30 13.77
CA PRO A 86 -8.23 2.89 13.44
C PRO A 86 -8.13 2.66 11.94
N TYR A 87 -7.47 1.57 11.56
CA TYR A 87 -7.37 1.16 10.16
C TYR A 87 -8.76 0.82 9.64
N LYS A 88 -9.26 1.61 8.68
CA LYS A 88 -10.54 1.34 8.06
C LYS A 88 -10.56 1.81 6.61
N GLY A 89 -11.37 1.14 5.81
CA GLY A 89 -11.58 1.44 4.42
C GLY A 89 -12.66 0.54 3.86
N GLY A 90 -12.87 0.61 2.56
CA GLY A 90 -13.81 -0.26 1.88
C GLY A 90 -13.29 -1.68 1.70
N ILE A 91 -14.19 -2.57 1.39
CA ILE A 91 -13.87 -3.94 0.96
C ILE A 91 -14.03 -4.00 -0.55
N ARG A 92 -13.11 -4.67 -1.23
CA ARG A 92 -13.19 -4.87 -2.66
C ARG A 92 -13.24 -6.35 -3.00
N PHE A 93 -14.31 -6.77 -3.65
CA PHE A 93 -14.49 -8.12 -4.17
C PHE A 93 -14.37 -8.08 -5.69
N HIS A 94 -13.23 -8.51 -6.21
CA HIS A 94 -13.02 -8.59 -7.65
C HIS A 94 -11.85 -9.51 -7.97
N ALA A 95 -11.93 -10.23 -9.08
CA ALA A 95 -10.88 -11.17 -9.48
C ALA A 95 -9.53 -10.50 -9.75
N SER A 96 -9.53 -9.21 -10.09
CA SER A 96 -8.30 -8.45 -10.34
C SER A 96 -7.58 -7.96 -9.08
N VAL A 97 -8.18 -8.13 -7.89
CA VAL A 97 -7.58 -7.66 -6.64
C VAL A 97 -6.30 -8.41 -6.34
N ASN A 98 -5.24 -7.67 -6.06
CA ASN A 98 -3.98 -8.18 -5.57
C ASN A 98 -3.41 -7.20 -4.55
N LEU A 99 -2.28 -7.56 -3.94
CA LEU A 99 -1.67 -6.74 -2.90
C LEU A 99 -1.25 -5.36 -3.42
N SER A 100 -0.72 -5.28 -4.64
CA SER A 100 -0.29 -4.03 -5.25
C SER A 100 -1.44 -3.03 -5.41
N ILE A 101 -2.62 -3.51 -5.83
CA ILE A 101 -3.82 -2.66 -5.98
C ILE A 101 -4.29 -2.13 -4.63
N LEU A 102 -4.27 -2.95 -3.58
CA LEU A 102 -4.63 -2.53 -2.22
C LEU A 102 -3.64 -1.50 -1.67
N ASP A 103 -2.36 -1.71 -1.88
CA ASP A 103 -1.31 -0.78 -1.48
C ASP A 103 -1.47 0.56 -2.19
N ARG A 104 -1.74 0.56 -3.48
CA ARG A 104 -2.01 1.77 -4.26
C ARG A 104 -3.19 2.55 -3.69
N LYS A 105 -4.27 1.85 -3.36
CA LYS A 105 -5.49 2.46 -2.82
C LYS A 105 -5.24 3.14 -1.47
N SER A 106 -4.32 2.61 -0.69
CA SER A 106 -3.98 3.16 0.62
C SER A 106 -3.05 4.37 0.54
N VAL A 107 -2.22 4.47 -0.49
CA VAL A 107 -1.29 5.58 -0.72
C VAL A 107 -1.98 6.80 -1.31
N VAL A 108 -2.92 6.61 -2.20
CA VAL A 108 -3.67 7.70 -2.83
C VAL A 108 -4.97 7.97 -2.12
#